data_75b2029cf2ef44736ad6e41ed7d6bd07
#
_entry.id   75b2029cf2ef44736ad6e41ed7d6bd07
#
_cell.length_a   1.000
_cell.length_b   1.000
_cell.length_c   1.000
_cell.angle_alpha   90.00
_cell.angle_beta   90.00
_cell.angle_gamma   90.00
#
_symmetry.space_group_name_H-M   'P 1'
#
loop_
_entity.id
_entity.type
_entity.pdbx_description
1 polymer ?
#
loop_
_entity_poly.entity_id
_entity_poly.type
_entity_poly.pdbx_seq_one_letter_code
_entity_poly.pdbx_strand_id
1 'polypeptide(L)'
;KDAVSISGKDGVGHIGLTGPAGTNGKDGSNGIDMSVKNGYEDDTKGVKGEKGVDGIDGITRIVYTDKTGEHQVATMDDGMLYGGDSGTVIKKKLNNQVNVKGGITDAAKLSNEDNIGVVVDGTDTLMLRLAKDLKGLNSATFNNGTDGNTVVNGGGLTIKDGANEATKLTKDGLQINDGGNKAVTIDKDGLTIENGPKVTKDG
;
A
#
# COMPACT_ATOMS: atom_id res chain seq x y z
N LYS A 1 -19.21 -25.74 -43.40
CA LYS A 1 -19.05 -25.86 -41.95
C LYS A 1 -19.61 -24.58 -41.33
N ASP A 2 -20.57 -24.72 -40.44
CA ASP A 2 -21.28 -23.59 -39.87
C ASP A 2 -20.32 -22.77 -38.97
N ALA A 3 -20.43 -21.46 -39.03
CA ALA A 3 -19.62 -20.57 -38.23
C ALA A 3 -20.06 -20.58 -36.76
N VAL A 4 -21.33 -20.93 -36.51
CA VAL A 4 -21.91 -21.08 -35.18
C VAL A 4 -22.68 -22.38 -35.12
N SER A 5 -22.58 -23.14 -34.05
CA SER A 5 -23.37 -24.33 -33.78
C SER A 5 -23.98 -24.21 -32.38
N ILE A 6 -25.21 -24.71 -32.25
CA ILE A 6 -25.91 -24.82 -30.97
C ILE A 6 -26.28 -26.30 -30.78
N SER A 7 -25.89 -26.86 -29.65
CA SER A 7 -26.14 -28.29 -29.36
C SER A 7 -26.38 -28.50 -27.86
N GLY A 8 -26.93 -29.66 -27.51
CA GLY A 8 -27.05 -30.12 -26.12
C GLY A 8 -26.26 -31.41 -25.96
N LYS A 9 -25.52 -31.52 -24.89
CA LYS A 9 -24.80 -32.74 -24.51
C LYS A 9 -24.88 -32.92 -22.99
N ASP A 10 -25.28 -34.09 -22.57
CA ASP A 10 -25.35 -34.48 -21.15
C ASP A 10 -26.17 -33.49 -20.28
N GLY A 11 -27.25 -32.95 -20.85
CA GLY A 11 -28.13 -31.97 -20.18
C GLY A 11 -27.60 -30.54 -20.17
N VAL A 12 -26.44 -30.28 -20.79
CA VAL A 12 -25.80 -28.93 -20.86
C VAL A 12 -25.92 -28.38 -22.28
N GLY A 13 -26.30 -27.11 -22.42
CA GLY A 13 -26.27 -26.37 -23.68
C GLY A 13 -24.87 -25.91 -24.07
N HIS A 14 -24.54 -26.06 -25.35
CA HIS A 14 -23.25 -25.64 -25.92
C HIS A 14 -23.47 -24.69 -27.10
N ILE A 15 -22.63 -23.67 -27.18
CA ILE A 15 -22.52 -22.76 -28.34
C ILE A 15 -21.08 -22.85 -28.86
N GLY A 16 -20.93 -23.48 -30.03
CA GLY A 16 -19.64 -23.55 -30.72
C GLY A 16 -19.44 -22.38 -31.68
N LEU A 17 -18.30 -21.72 -31.59
CA LEU A 17 -17.86 -20.68 -32.52
C LEU A 17 -16.65 -21.20 -33.29
N THR A 18 -16.74 -21.23 -34.66
CA THR A 18 -15.63 -21.63 -35.50
C THR A 18 -14.61 -20.48 -35.58
N GLY A 19 -13.35 -20.75 -35.32
CA GLY A 19 -12.28 -19.78 -35.50
C GLY A 19 -12.04 -19.38 -36.96
N PRO A 20 -11.43 -18.25 -37.25
CA PRO A 20 -11.12 -17.82 -38.61
C PRO A 20 -10.23 -18.84 -39.34
N ALA A 21 -10.48 -19.00 -40.64
CA ALA A 21 -9.67 -19.87 -41.48
C ALA A 21 -8.22 -19.37 -41.58
N GLY A 22 -7.29 -20.30 -41.68
CA GLY A 22 -5.91 -19.99 -41.98
C GLY A 22 -5.70 -19.50 -43.39
N THR A 23 -4.66 -18.76 -43.64
CA THR A 23 -4.26 -18.25 -44.93
C THR A 23 -2.82 -18.67 -45.30
N ASN A 24 -2.52 -18.83 -46.58
CA ASN A 24 -1.18 -19.11 -47.06
C ASN A 24 -0.52 -20.37 -46.44
N GLY A 25 -1.30 -21.46 -46.31
CA GLY A 25 -0.78 -22.72 -45.79
C GLY A 25 -0.54 -22.77 -44.28
N LYS A 26 -0.99 -21.78 -43.52
CA LYS A 26 -1.03 -21.78 -42.08
C LYS A 26 -2.39 -22.23 -41.58
N ASP A 27 -2.41 -22.94 -40.45
CA ASP A 27 -3.66 -23.31 -39.80
C ASP A 27 -4.43 -22.06 -39.35
N GLY A 28 -5.75 -22.13 -39.40
CA GLY A 28 -6.64 -21.10 -38.87
C GLY A 28 -6.61 -21.08 -37.32
N SER A 29 -7.22 -20.06 -36.73
CA SER A 29 -7.42 -20.03 -35.28
C SER A 29 -8.42 -21.12 -34.87
N ASN A 30 -8.18 -21.76 -33.73
CA ASN A 30 -9.16 -22.68 -33.13
C ASN A 30 -10.45 -21.94 -32.80
N GLY A 31 -11.56 -22.64 -32.87
CA GLY A 31 -12.83 -22.18 -32.33
C GLY A 31 -12.88 -22.28 -30.82
N ILE A 32 -13.98 -21.80 -30.26
CA ILE A 32 -14.33 -21.99 -28.86
C ILE A 32 -15.64 -22.74 -28.73
N ASP A 33 -15.79 -23.47 -27.62
CA ASP A 33 -17.06 -24.06 -27.19
C ASP A 33 -17.48 -23.42 -25.88
N MET A 34 -18.61 -22.76 -25.84
CA MET A 34 -19.18 -22.10 -24.66
C MET A 34 -20.25 -22.98 -24.05
N SER A 35 -20.20 -23.18 -22.76
CA SER A 35 -21.20 -23.93 -22.01
C SER A 35 -21.37 -23.33 -20.60
N VAL A 36 -22.21 -23.95 -19.78
CA VAL A 36 -22.48 -23.54 -18.41
C VAL A 36 -21.96 -24.61 -17.47
N LYS A 37 -21.16 -24.20 -16.49
CA LYS A 37 -20.69 -25.04 -15.40
C LYS A 37 -20.83 -24.37 -14.05
N ASN A 38 -20.83 -25.18 -12.99
CA ASN A 38 -20.66 -24.66 -11.64
C ASN A 38 -19.23 -24.11 -11.48
N GLY A 39 -19.11 -22.91 -10.92
CA GLY A 39 -17.82 -22.29 -10.63
C GLY A 39 -17.12 -23.01 -9.47
N TYR A 40 -15.81 -22.93 -9.44
CA TYR A 40 -15.03 -23.43 -8.31
C TYR A 40 -15.07 -22.43 -7.14
N GLU A 41 -15.21 -22.97 -5.94
CA GLU A 41 -14.86 -22.26 -4.72
C GLU A 41 -13.33 -22.35 -4.52
N ASP A 42 -12.61 -21.28 -4.80
CA ASP A 42 -11.19 -21.22 -4.56
C ASP A 42 -10.84 -19.86 -3.94
N ASP A 43 -10.61 -19.86 -2.64
CA ASP A 43 -10.24 -18.66 -1.87
C ASP A 43 -8.89 -18.07 -2.34
N THR A 44 -8.10 -18.82 -3.10
CA THR A 44 -6.80 -18.38 -3.62
C THR A 44 -6.92 -17.64 -4.95
N LYS A 45 -8.06 -17.74 -5.63
CA LYS A 45 -8.31 -17.16 -6.97
C LYS A 45 -9.24 -15.96 -6.98
N GLY A 46 -9.45 -15.31 -5.85
CA GLY A 46 -10.29 -14.14 -5.73
C GLY A 46 -11.40 -14.29 -4.69
N VAL A 47 -12.51 -13.59 -4.88
CA VAL A 47 -13.66 -13.67 -3.97
C VAL A 47 -14.37 -15.00 -4.17
N LYS A 48 -14.56 -15.73 -3.07
CA LYS A 48 -15.29 -17.01 -3.06
C LYS A 48 -16.70 -16.83 -3.62
N GLY A 49 -17.13 -17.75 -4.49
CA GLY A 49 -18.49 -17.76 -5.02
C GLY A 49 -19.54 -18.14 -3.98
N GLU A 50 -20.78 -17.75 -4.24
CA GLU A 50 -21.95 -18.16 -3.45
C GLU A 50 -22.28 -19.64 -3.75
N LYS A 51 -22.89 -20.33 -2.77
CA LYS A 51 -23.42 -21.68 -3.00
C LYS A 51 -24.52 -21.65 -4.05
N GLY A 52 -24.47 -22.60 -4.98
CA GLY A 52 -25.52 -22.78 -5.98
C GLY A 52 -26.86 -23.20 -5.34
N VAL A 53 -27.95 -22.95 -6.06
CA VAL A 53 -29.32 -23.23 -5.59
C VAL A 53 -29.57 -24.73 -5.35
N ASP A 54 -28.87 -25.61 -6.07
CA ASP A 54 -29.03 -27.06 -5.98
C ASP A 54 -28.05 -27.72 -4.98
N GLY A 55 -27.49 -26.96 -4.04
CA GLY A 55 -26.55 -27.48 -3.03
C GLY A 55 -25.17 -27.81 -3.58
N ILE A 56 -24.87 -27.44 -4.81
CA ILE A 56 -23.55 -27.53 -5.41
C ILE A 56 -22.80 -26.24 -5.05
N ASP A 57 -21.60 -26.40 -4.52
CA ASP A 57 -20.76 -25.26 -4.15
C ASP A 57 -20.33 -24.45 -5.38
N GLY A 58 -20.37 -23.13 -5.27
CA GLY A 58 -19.97 -22.20 -6.29
C GLY A 58 -21.12 -21.54 -7.07
N ILE A 59 -20.79 -20.53 -7.87
CA ILE A 59 -21.72 -19.86 -8.76
C ILE A 59 -21.71 -20.52 -10.14
N THR A 60 -22.88 -20.55 -10.80
CA THR A 60 -22.96 -20.98 -12.19
C THR A 60 -22.20 -20.01 -13.08
N ARG A 61 -21.29 -20.51 -13.92
CA ARG A 61 -20.42 -19.71 -14.79
C ARG A 61 -20.58 -20.08 -16.24
N ILE A 62 -20.44 -19.10 -17.10
CA ILE A 62 -20.15 -19.34 -18.52
C ILE A 62 -18.69 -19.79 -18.60
N VAL A 63 -18.46 -20.92 -19.22
CA VAL A 63 -17.12 -21.42 -19.53
C VAL A 63 -16.94 -21.51 -21.04
N TYR A 64 -15.71 -21.39 -21.49
CA TYR A 64 -15.35 -21.73 -22.86
C TYR A 64 -14.11 -22.62 -22.86
N THR A 65 -14.03 -23.50 -23.84
CA THR A 65 -12.90 -24.39 -24.04
C THR A 65 -12.21 -24.03 -25.35
N ASP A 66 -10.91 -23.87 -25.30
CA ASP A 66 -10.06 -23.71 -26.48
C ASP A 66 -8.90 -24.71 -26.47
N LYS A 67 -7.90 -24.53 -27.33
CA LYS A 67 -6.73 -25.40 -27.41
C LYS A 67 -5.87 -25.43 -26.13
N THR A 68 -5.98 -24.43 -25.28
CA THR A 68 -5.23 -24.33 -24.00
C THR A 68 -5.97 -24.94 -22.84
N GLY A 69 -7.25 -25.27 -23.01
CA GLY A 69 -8.09 -25.89 -22.00
C GLY A 69 -9.39 -25.13 -21.74
N GLU A 70 -9.96 -25.38 -20.59
CA GLU A 70 -11.19 -24.75 -20.14
C GLU A 70 -10.90 -23.45 -19.39
N HIS A 71 -11.67 -22.42 -19.67
CA HIS A 71 -11.61 -21.09 -19.07
C HIS A 71 -12.96 -20.65 -18.54
N GLN A 72 -12.99 -20.02 -17.37
CA GLN A 72 -14.20 -19.44 -16.80
C GLN A 72 -14.29 -17.95 -17.14
N VAL A 73 -15.49 -17.50 -17.49
CA VAL A 73 -15.77 -16.07 -17.69
C VAL A 73 -16.01 -15.43 -16.33
N ALA A 74 -15.20 -14.42 -16.00
CA ALA A 74 -15.37 -13.64 -14.78
C ALA A 74 -16.69 -12.88 -14.77
N THR A 75 -17.30 -12.76 -13.62
CA THR A 75 -18.51 -11.99 -13.38
C THR A 75 -18.23 -10.78 -12.50
N MET A 76 -19.22 -9.93 -12.28
CA MET A 76 -19.12 -8.80 -11.33
C MET A 76 -18.98 -9.25 -9.87
N ASP A 77 -19.24 -10.52 -9.58
CA ASP A 77 -19.07 -11.10 -8.24
C ASP A 77 -17.64 -11.59 -7.97
N ASP A 78 -16.84 -11.74 -9.02
CA ASP A 78 -15.42 -11.99 -8.90
C ASP A 78 -14.68 -10.74 -8.43
N GLY A 79 -13.45 -10.89 -7.96
CA GLY A 79 -12.72 -9.74 -7.43
C GLY A 79 -11.29 -10.05 -7.04
N MET A 80 -10.75 -9.18 -6.20
CA MET A 80 -9.39 -9.24 -5.70
C MET A 80 -9.37 -9.33 -4.18
N LEU A 81 -8.34 -10.02 -3.67
CA LEU A 81 -8.02 -10.06 -2.25
C LEU A 81 -6.84 -9.10 -1.99
N TYR A 82 -6.96 -8.29 -0.95
CA TYR A 82 -5.91 -7.37 -0.53
C TYR A 82 -5.54 -7.65 0.92
N GLY A 83 -4.29 -7.98 1.16
CA GLY A 83 -3.73 -8.21 2.47
C GLY A 83 -2.77 -7.10 2.88
N GLY A 84 -2.54 -6.98 4.18
CA GLY A 84 -1.52 -6.14 4.79
C GLY A 84 -0.79 -6.93 5.89
N ASP A 85 0.17 -6.28 6.56
CA ASP A 85 0.93 -6.90 7.66
C ASP A 85 0.04 -7.30 8.85
N SER A 86 -1.11 -6.67 8.98
CA SER A 86 -2.09 -6.95 10.03
C SER A 86 -3.52 -6.67 9.55
N GLY A 87 -4.49 -7.17 10.28
CA GLY A 87 -5.89 -6.99 9.97
C GLY A 87 -6.47 -8.12 9.12
N THR A 88 -7.75 -7.98 8.79
CA THR A 88 -8.47 -8.96 7.99
C THR A 88 -8.28 -8.68 6.50
N VAL A 89 -8.14 -9.71 5.69
CA VAL A 89 -8.08 -9.59 4.23
C VAL A 89 -9.32 -8.86 3.70
N ILE A 90 -9.09 -7.86 2.88
CA ILE A 90 -10.15 -7.09 2.22
C ILE A 90 -10.55 -7.84 0.95
N LYS A 91 -11.80 -8.28 0.86
CA LYS A 91 -12.38 -8.91 -0.32
C LYS A 91 -13.17 -7.87 -1.11
N LYS A 92 -12.78 -7.61 -2.34
CA LYS A 92 -13.43 -6.62 -3.22
C LYS A 92 -13.86 -7.26 -4.53
N LYS A 93 -15.16 -7.17 -4.82
CA LYS A 93 -15.74 -7.54 -6.13
C LYS A 93 -15.27 -6.56 -7.20
N LEU A 94 -15.38 -6.97 -8.47
CA LEU A 94 -15.10 -6.10 -9.61
C LEU A 94 -15.94 -4.82 -9.53
N ASN A 95 -15.40 -3.72 -10.01
CA ASN A 95 -15.99 -2.39 -9.98
C ASN A 95 -16.21 -1.78 -8.57
N ASN A 96 -15.65 -2.38 -7.51
CA ASN A 96 -15.66 -1.82 -6.17
C ASN A 96 -14.33 -1.14 -5.84
N GLN A 97 -14.39 0.03 -5.22
CA GLN A 97 -13.23 0.83 -4.88
C GLN A 97 -12.46 0.26 -3.68
N VAL A 98 -11.14 0.19 -3.80
CA VAL A 98 -10.19 0.01 -2.69
C VAL A 98 -9.55 1.35 -2.38
N ASN A 99 -9.51 1.72 -1.10
CA ASN A 99 -8.87 2.95 -0.66
C ASN A 99 -7.55 2.63 0.07
N VAL A 100 -6.48 3.26 -0.36
CA VAL A 100 -5.22 3.34 0.38
C VAL A 100 -5.12 4.74 0.97
N LYS A 101 -5.03 4.84 2.30
CA LYS A 101 -5.06 6.13 3.00
C LYS A 101 -3.86 6.26 3.92
N GLY A 102 -3.10 7.35 3.77
CA GLY A 102 -1.99 7.73 4.64
C GLY A 102 -2.39 8.63 5.83
N GLY A 103 -3.67 9.05 5.91
CA GLY A 103 -4.17 9.89 7.00
C GLY A 103 -4.01 11.40 6.79
N ILE A 104 -3.12 11.85 5.94
CA ILE A 104 -2.94 13.28 5.62
C ILE A 104 -3.80 13.63 4.42
N THR A 105 -4.73 14.57 4.60
CA THR A 105 -5.66 15.03 3.54
C THR A 105 -5.20 16.33 2.84
N ASP A 106 -4.33 17.09 3.47
CA ASP A 106 -3.78 18.33 2.94
C ASP A 106 -2.46 18.01 2.19
N ALA A 107 -2.50 18.08 0.88
CA ALA A 107 -1.34 17.78 0.04
C ALA A 107 -0.14 18.72 0.32
N ALA A 108 -0.35 19.95 0.79
CA ALA A 108 0.73 20.87 1.14
C ALA A 108 1.56 20.41 2.36
N LYS A 109 1.05 19.45 3.13
CA LYS A 109 1.74 18.83 4.27
C LYS A 109 2.50 17.56 3.90
N LEU A 110 2.42 17.12 2.66
CA LEU A 110 3.16 15.97 2.15
C LEU A 110 4.49 16.43 1.54
N SER A 111 5.53 15.63 1.76
CA SER A 111 6.81 15.84 1.08
C SER A 111 6.66 15.49 -0.41
N ASN A 112 7.26 16.30 -1.29
CA ASN A 112 7.38 16.02 -2.72
C ASN A 112 8.63 15.17 -3.07
N GLU A 113 9.43 14.83 -2.06
CA GLU A 113 10.65 14.04 -2.24
C GLU A 113 10.33 12.53 -2.26
N ASP A 114 11.22 11.76 -2.87
CA ASP A 114 11.12 10.30 -2.99
C ASP A 114 11.47 9.59 -1.66
N ASN A 115 10.64 9.82 -0.64
CA ASN A 115 10.85 9.28 0.72
C ASN A 115 10.25 7.87 0.91
N ILE A 116 9.39 7.41 -0.01
CA ILE A 116 8.77 6.09 0.05
C ILE A 116 8.98 5.38 -1.28
N GLY A 117 9.56 4.18 -1.22
CA GLY A 117 9.70 3.29 -2.37
C GLY A 117 8.75 2.11 -2.27
N VAL A 118 8.38 1.55 -3.42
CA VAL A 118 7.63 0.30 -3.53
C VAL A 118 8.49 -0.73 -4.23
N VAL A 119 8.71 -1.86 -3.59
CA VAL A 119 9.55 -2.96 -4.10
C VAL A 119 8.70 -4.21 -4.26
N VAL A 120 8.85 -4.89 -5.39
CA VAL A 120 8.27 -6.22 -5.59
C VAL A 120 9.05 -7.21 -4.74
N ASP A 121 8.36 -7.99 -3.92
CA ASP A 121 8.92 -9.06 -3.12
C ASP A 121 8.15 -10.37 -3.40
N GLY A 122 8.85 -11.33 -3.98
CA GLY A 122 8.23 -12.56 -4.45
C GLY A 122 7.30 -12.34 -5.65
N THR A 123 6.15 -13.00 -5.66
CA THR A 123 5.20 -13.02 -6.78
C THR A 123 3.89 -12.27 -6.51
N ASP A 124 3.62 -11.90 -5.27
CA ASP A 124 2.32 -11.41 -4.82
C ASP A 124 2.39 -10.21 -3.86
N THR A 125 3.60 -9.74 -3.53
CA THR A 125 3.80 -8.72 -2.51
C THR A 125 4.40 -7.44 -3.10
N LEU A 126 3.75 -6.30 -2.81
CA LEU A 126 4.29 -4.95 -3.00
C LEU A 126 4.67 -4.39 -1.64
N MET A 127 5.97 -4.32 -1.35
CA MET A 127 6.49 -3.84 -0.08
C MET A 127 6.76 -2.35 -0.13
N LEU A 128 6.06 -1.58 0.70
CA LEU A 128 6.33 -0.16 0.90
C LEU A 128 7.51 -0.01 1.85
N ARG A 129 8.51 0.75 1.45
CA ARG A 129 9.72 0.99 2.24
C ARG A 129 10.01 2.48 2.35
N LEU A 130 10.39 2.91 3.54
CA LEU A 130 10.90 4.26 3.77
C LEU A 130 12.33 4.36 3.21
N ALA A 131 12.67 5.48 2.58
CA ALA A 131 14.03 5.75 2.16
C ALA A 131 14.99 5.78 3.36
N LYS A 132 16.23 5.33 3.18
CA LYS A 132 17.26 5.43 4.22
C LYS A 132 17.62 6.88 4.54
N ASP A 133 17.62 7.72 3.51
CA ASP A 133 17.89 9.16 3.61
C ASP A 133 16.59 9.90 3.32
N LEU A 134 16.01 10.51 4.36
CA LEU A 134 14.80 11.30 4.24
C LEU A 134 15.14 12.73 3.84
N LYS A 135 14.41 13.28 2.89
CA LYS A 135 14.63 14.61 2.31
C LYS A 135 13.36 15.46 2.36
N GLY A 136 13.55 16.78 2.36
CA GLY A 136 12.43 17.73 2.29
C GLY A 136 11.47 17.68 3.47
N LEU A 137 11.93 17.21 4.65
CA LEU A 137 11.14 17.23 5.86
C LEU A 137 11.32 18.55 6.61
N ASN A 138 10.22 19.12 7.08
CA ASN A 138 10.25 20.33 7.89
C ASN A 138 10.71 20.04 9.32
N SER A 139 10.31 18.92 9.90
CA SER A 139 10.69 18.49 11.24
C SER A 139 10.45 17.00 11.45
N ALA A 140 11.16 16.43 12.45
CA ALA A 140 10.81 15.15 13.06
C ALA A 140 10.56 15.42 14.56
N THR A 141 9.41 14.94 15.06
CA THR A 141 9.01 15.06 16.45
C THR A 141 8.97 13.67 17.08
N PHE A 142 9.74 13.49 18.16
CA PHE A 142 9.75 12.27 18.96
C PHE A 142 9.00 12.54 20.26
N ASN A 143 7.89 11.85 20.46
CA ASN A 143 7.04 12.01 21.62
C ASN A 143 7.60 11.23 22.82
N ASN A 144 7.72 11.90 23.98
CA ASN A 144 8.10 11.30 25.25
C ASN A 144 6.91 11.25 26.24
N GLY A 145 5.74 10.85 25.76
CA GLY A 145 4.53 10.79 26.59
C GLY A 145 4.11 12.14 27.13
N THR A 146 3.94 12.25 28.46
CA THR A 146 3.54 13.48 29.16
C THR A 146 4.68 14.46 29.41
N ASP A 147 5.95 13.99 29.29
CA ASP A 147 7.11 14.74 29.75
C ASP A 147 7.67 15.69 28.66
N GLY A 148 7.05 15.73 27.49
CA GLY A 148 7.45 16.63 26.42
C GLY A 148 7.94 15.91 25.17
N ASN A 149 8.49 16.67 24.24
CA ASN A 149 8.92 16.17 22.93
C ASN A 149 10.37 16.53 22.65
N THR A 150 11.03 15.69 21.85
CA THR A 150 12.25 16.06 21.15
C THR A 150 11.92 16.41 19.72
N VAL A 151 12.28 17.60 19.28
CA VAL A 151 12.03 18.10 17.92
C VAL A 151 13.37 18.36 17.23
N VAL A 152 13.54 17.80 16.03
CA VAL A 152 14.65 18.10 15.12
C VAL A 152 14.08 18.78 13.88
N ASN A 153 14.63 19.94 13.53
CA ASN A 153 14.25 20.70 12.35
C ASN A 153 15.42 21.50 11.78
N GLY A 154 15.19 22.34 10.78
CA GLY A 154 16.23 23.20 10.20
C GLY A 154 16.88 24.22 11.17
N GLY A 155 16.23 24.54 12.29
CA GLY A 155 16.75 25.42 13.33
C GLY A 155 17.60 24.71 14.39
N GLY A 156 17.62 23.36 14.42
CA GLY A 156 18.38 22.58 15.37
C GLY A 156 17.57 21.48 16.06
N LEU A 157 18.05 21.08 17.25
CA LEU A 157 17.42 20.10 18.12
C LEU A 157 16.87 20.79 19.37
N THR A 158 15.61 20.52 19.70
CA THR A 158 14.98 21.02 20.94
C THR A 158 14.43 19.83 21.73
N ILE A 159 14.80 19.72 22.99
CA ILE A 159 14.21 18.77 23.96
C ILE A 159 13.30 19.60 24.89
N LYS A 160 12.08 19.17 25.04
CA LYS A 160 11.08 19.83 25.89
C LYS A 160 10.81 19.03 27.16
N ASP A 161 10.55 19.76 28.24
CA ASP A 161 9.96 19.30 29.47
C ASP A 161 8.56 19.94 29.59
N GLY A 162 7.53 19.19 29.33
CA GLY A 162 6.18 19.73 29.17
C GLY A 162 6.10 20.77 28.06
N ALA A 163 5.70 21.98 28.40
CA ALA A 163 5.62 23.13 27.47
C ALA A 163 6.96 23.87 27.30
N ASN A 164 7.93 23.67 28.22
CA ASN A 164 9.18 24.42 28.27
C ASN A 164 10.25 23.77 27.36
N GLU A 165 11.13 24.59 26.77
CA GLU A 165 12.34 24.12 26.11
C GLU A 165 13.40 23.85 27.20
N ALA A 166 13.68 22.56 27.46
CA ALA A 166 14.67 22.20 28.47
C ALA A 166 16.10 22.23 27.91
N THR A 167 16.31 21.74 26.70
CA THR A 167 17.61 21.78 26.03
C THR A 167 17.42 22.18 24.56
N LYS A 168 18.29 23.07 24.06
CA LYS A 168 18.29 23.54 22.69
C LYS A 168 19.69 23.57 22.11
N LEU A 169 19.89 22.89 21.01
CA LEU A 169 21.08 22.93 20.20
C LEU A 169 20.78 23.58 18.86
N THR A 170 21.46 24.67 18.57
CA THR A 170 21.30 25.45 17.33
C THR A 170 22.65 25.74 16.69
N LYS A 171 22.66 26.45 15.56
CA LYS A 171 23.88 26.95 14.94
C LYS A 171 24.68 27.91 15.85
N ASP A 172 24.01 28.54 16.84
CA ASP A 172 24.60 29.53 17.72
C ASP A 172 25.12 28.91 19.04
N GLY A 173 24.85 27.64 19.32
CA GLY A 173 25.34 26.92 20.47
C GLY A 173 24.30 26.04 21.16
N LEU A 174 24.73 25.54 22.34
CA LEU A 174 23.89 24.72 23.22
C LEU A 174 23.35 25.60 24.37
N GLN A 175 22.06 25.45 24.62
CA GLN A 175 21.38 26.11 25.75
C GLN A 175 20.70 25.04 26.60
N ILE A 176 20.87 25.08 27.89
CA ILE A 176 20.15 24.30 28.89
C ILE A 176 19.32 25.28 29.73
N ASN A 177 18.06 24.97 29.93
CA ASN A 177 17.12 25.84 30.63
C ASN A 177 16.61 25.17 31.91
N ASP A 178 16.20 26.00 32.86
CA ASP A 178 15.50 25.63 34.08
C ASP A 178 14.16 26.38 34.10
N GLY A 179 13.07 25.66 34.01
CA GLY A 179 11.69 26.20 34.01
C GLY A 179 11.44 27.30 32.95
N GLY A 180 12.15 27.25 31.82
CA GLY A 180 12.04 28.24 30.75
C GLY A 180 13.08 29.37 30.80
N ASN A 181 13.88 29.46 31.86
CA ASN A 181 14.97 30.41 31.95
C ASN A 181 16.30 29.77 31.50
N LYS A 182 17.19 30.58 30.93
CA LYS A 182 18.50 30.12 30.53
C LYS A 182 19.33 29.86 31.80
N ALA A 183 19.75 28.61 32.00
CA ALA A 183 20.63 28.22 33.12
C ALA A 183 22.07 28.06 32.68
N VAL A 184 22.29 27.42 31.50
CA VAL A 184 23.64 27.22 30.95
C VAL A 184 23.60 27.53 29.45
N THR A 185 24.65 28.22 28.96
CA THR A 185 24.85 28.44 27.53
C THR A 185 26.31 28.09 27.18
N ILE A 186 26.47 27.35 26.09
CA ILE A 186 27.80 27.10 25.46
C ILE A 186 27.70 27.62 24.03
N ASP A 187 28.47 28.61 23.69
CA ASP A 187 28.50 29.23 22.37
C ASP A 187 29.93 29.57 21.92
N LYS A 188 30.07 30.34 20.84
CA LYS A 188 31.37 30.76 20.30
C LYS A 188 32.23 31.57 21.27
N ASP A 189 31.62 32.19 22.27
CA ASP A 189 32.27 33.05 23.24
C ASP A 189 32.65 32.32 24.55
N GLY A 190 32.15 31.07 24.73
CA GLY A 190 32.49 30.21 25.84
C GLY A 190 31.33 29.58 26.56
N LEU A 191 31.52 29.23 27.82
CA LEU A 191 30.54 28.68 28.75
C LEU A 191 30.06 29.78 29.70
N THR A 192 28.75 29.96 29.75
CA THR A 192 28.12 30.85 30.75
C THR A 192 27.14 30.05 31.60
N ILE A 193 27.25 30.17 32.91
CA ILE A 193 26.30 29.68 33.90
C ILE A 193 25.57 30.92 34.43
N GLU A 194 24.23 30.94 34.38
CA GLU A 194 23.44 32.07 34.88
C GLU A 194 23.70 32.26 36.38
N ASN A 195 24.05 33.50 36.79
CA ASN A 195 24.46 33.86 38.17
C ASN A 195 25.67 33.05 38.71
N GLY A 196 26.45 32.46 37.83
CA GLY A 196 27.61 31.63 38.16
C GLY A 196 28.86 32.01 37.40
N PRO A 197 29.93 31.17 37.49
CA PRO A 197 31.17 31.40 36.78
C PRO A 197 31.01 31.35 35.28
N LYS A 198 31.88 32.09 34.57
CA LYS A 198 32.02 32.08 33.11
C LYS A 198 33.39 31.58 32.72
N VAL A 199 33.48 30.83 31.64
CA VAL A 199 34.74 30.44 30.99
C VAL A 199 34.69 30.99 29.58
N THR A 200 35.60 31.91 29.28
CA THR A 200 35.67 32.52 27.96
C THR A 200 36.96 32.11 27.23
N LYS A 201 37.04 32.38 25.93
CA LYS A 201 38.24 32.11 25.13
C LYS A 201 39.49 32.90 25.60
N ASP A 202 39.27 33.95 26.38
CA ASP A 202 40.36 34.81 26.90
C ASP A 202 40.68 34.49 28.38
N GLY A 203 40.09 33.48 28.98
CA GLY A 203 40.28 33.03 30.36
C GLY A 203 39.10 33.30 31.30
#